data_33c71bc37be04995dd89367a661cbef5
#
_entry.id   33c71bc37be04995dd89367a661cbef5
#
_cell.length_a   1.000
_cell.length_b   1.000
_cell.length_c   1.000
_cell.angle_alpha   90.00
_cell.angle_beta   90.00
_cell.angle_gamma   90.00
#
_symmetry.space_group_name_H-M   'P 1'
#
loop_
_entity.id
_entity.type
_entity.pdbx_description
1 polymer ?
#
loop_
_entity_poly.entity_id
_entity_poly.type
_entity_poly.pdbx_seq_one_letter_code
_entity_poly.pdbx_strand_id
1 'polypeptide(L)'
;MNRRSLVGAAALAATTGLAIHQSRASHVPYRRPRRSHVAILHCDRYERTPQVVEHGLQLVRPSIQGKRVLLKPNLVEYSPVAPINTHPMLIAAVIDALCRLGAASVIVAEGPGHIRDTDLLLDESGLGAQLEIFKRAKFVDLNFDSVTRVLPGTGLTQLEEIWLPTTVQSADVVISMPKIKTHHWAGVTLSLKNSFGILPGSIYGWPKNVLHWQGIDNSIVELAVSVPIHFVIADGIEAMEGNGPLHGPMRRLGCLVFADDPVAADATCCRLMGIDPGRVRHLQMASPLGNLDMANIEQRGESVERVMQRFDLLSEFAHLRG
;
A
#
# COMPACT_ATOMS: atom_id res chain seq x y z
N MET A 1 27.12 72.54 -0.44
CA MET A 1 28.31 71.78 0.00
C MET A 1 27.80 70.70 1.00
N ASN A 2 27.94 69.47 0.57
CA ASN A 2 28.27 68.22 1.37
C ASN A 2 27.42 67.85 2.60
N ARG A 3 26.84 66.82 2.59
CA ARG A 3 27.08 65.34 2.55
C ARG A 3 26.60 64.62 3.79
N ARG A 4 25.78 63.66 3.55
CA ARG A 4 25.77 62.31 4.18
C ARG A 4 25.66 62.21 5.68
N SER A 5 24.56 61.76 6.14
CA SER A 5 24.46 60.92 7.30
C SER A 5 23.62 59.65 6.98
N LEU A 6 24.28 58.53 7.10
CA LEU A 6 23.72 57.20 7.00
C LEU A 6 22.80 56.98 8.21
N VAL A 7 21.57 56.62 7.92
CA VAL A 7 20.68 55.96 8.90
C VAL A 7 20.90 54.47 8.80
N GLY A 8 21.53 53.90 9.79
CA GLY A 8 21.66 52.45 9.90
C GLY A 8 20.33 51.85 10.39
N ALA A 9 19.62 51.23 9.49
CA ALA A 9 18.52 50.36 9.87
C ALA A 9 19.08 48.99 10.28
N ALA A 10 19.07 48.72 11.58
CA ALA A 10 19.34 47.37 12.11
C ALA A 10 18.16 46.47 11.74
N ALA A 11 18.36 45.64 10.73
CA ALA A 11 17.43 44.53 10.43
C ALA A 11 17.63 43.46 11.50
N LEU A 12 16.67 43.33 12.40
CA LEU A 12 16.53 42.15 13.26
C LEU A 12 16.15 40.97 12.35
N ALA A 13 17.12 40.15 11.98
CA ALA A 13 16.87 38.85 11.39
C ALA A 13 16.35 37.92 12.48
N ALA A 14 15.04 37.71 12.53
CA ALA A 14 14.44 36.64 13.30
C ALA A 14 14.79 35.31 12.59
N THR A 15 15.86 34.69 13.03
CA THR A 15 16.17 33.31 12.68
C THR A 15 15.20 32.39 13.41
N THR A 16 14.05 32.12 12.82
CA THR A 16 13.26 30.96 13.20
C THR A 16 14.05 29.73 12.79
N GLY A 17 14.80 29.19 13.73
CA GLY A 17 15.48 27.92 13.57
C GLY A 17 14.44 26.83 13.41
N LEU A 18 14.23 26.40 12.16
CA LEU A 18 13.59 25.13 11.86
C LEU A 18 14.54 24.05 12.42
N ALA A 19 14.20 23.48 13.57
CA ALA A 19 14.90 22.32 14.09
C ALA A 19 14.59 21.14 13.15
N ILE A 20 15.51 20.91 12.19
CA ILE A 20 15.50 19.69 11.39
C ILE A 20 15.86 18.56 12.35
N HIS A 21 14.85 17.86 12.84
CA HIS A 21 15.03 16.62 13.55
C HIS A 21 15.54 15.60 12.54
N GLN A 22 16.85 15.47 12.45
CA GLN A 22 17.49 14.30 11.84
C GLN A 22 17.23 13.10 12.77
N SER A 23 16.07 12.48 12.67
CA SER A 23 15.93 11.14 13.19
C SER A 23 16.76 10.25 12.26
N ARG A 24 17.93 9.83 12.73
CA ARG A 24 18.57 8.64 12.19
C ARG A 24 17.61 7.49 12.49
N ALA A 25 16.65 7.26 11.61
CA ALA A 25 16.00 5.98 11.55
C ALA A 25 17.13 4.98 11.30
N SER A 26 17.51 4.26 12.35
CA SER A 26 18.40 3.14 12.22
C SER A 26 17.70 2.19 11.26
N HIS A 27 18.16 2.16 10.01
CA HIS A 27 17.75 1.15 9.05
C HIS A 27 18.18 -0.18 9.63
N VAL A 28 17.27 -0.83 10.35
CA VAL A 28 17.38 -2.25 10.62
C VAL A 28 17.26 -2.88 9.23
N PRO A 29 18.32 -3.51 8.70
CA PRO A 29 18.24 -4.10 7.39
C PRO A 29 17.07 -5.08 7.39
N TYR A 30 16.07 -4.84 6.53
CA TYR A 30 14.93 -5.74 6.39
C TYR A 30 15.46 -7.13 6.07
N ARG A 31 15.22 -8.06 6.97
CA ARG A 31 15.75 -9.42 6.85
C ARG A 31 14.62 -10.32 6.41
N ARG A 32 14.76 -10.93 5.24
CA ARG A 32 13.82 -11.94 4.74
C ARG A 32 13.50 -12.94 5.85
N PRO A 33 12.22 -13.18 6.19
CA PRO A 33 11.84 -14.19 7.17
C PRO A 33 12.22 -15.59 6.66
N ARG A 34 12.55 -16.50 7.57
CA ARG A 34 12.81 -17.89 7.17
C ARG A 34 11.60 -18.56 6.56
N ARG A 35 10.41 -18.22 7.07
CA ARG A 35 9.12 -18.71 6.61
C ARG A 35 8.10 -17.58 6.75
N SER A 36 7.24 -17.43 5.75
CA SER A 36 6.14 -16.49 5.76
C SER A 36 4.81 -17.22 5.89
N HIS A 37 3.82 -16.59 6.52
CA HIS A 37 2.49 -17.16 6.67
C HIS A 37 1.52 -16.44 5.74
N VAL A 38 0.78 -17.23 4.95
CA VAL A 38 -0.25 -16.72 4.05
C VAL A 38 -1.51 -17.52 4.28
N ALA A 39 -2.65 -16.83 4.47
CA ALA A 39 -3.96 -17.47 4.50
C ALA A 39 -4.80 -17.01 3.31
N ILE A 40 -5.40 -17.96 2.60
CA ILE A 40 -6.36 -17.72 1.52
C ILE A 40 -7.73 -18.15 2.05
N LEU A 41 -8.68 -17.21 2.10
CA LEU A 41 -10.01 -17.49 2.63
C LEU A 41 -11.08 -17.18 1.60
N HIS A 42 -11.99 -18.13 1.40
CA HIS A 42 -13.15 -17.93 0.53
C HIS A 42 -14.06 -16.82 1.08
N CYS A 43 -14.36 -15.83 0.23
CA CYS A 43 -15.29 -14.74 0.51
C CYS A 43 -15.94 -14.32 -0.80
N ASP A 44 -17.18 -14.72 -1.01
CA ASP A 44 -17.91 -14.53 -2.26
C ASP A 44 -18.63 -13.16 -2.35
N ARG A 45 -18.75 -12.45 -1.22
CA ARG A 45 -19.45 -11.15 -1.10
C ARG A 45 -18.96 -10.36 0.10
N TYR A 46 -19.06 -9.04 0.00
CA TYR A 46 -18.50 -8.13 1.01
C TYR A 46 -19.24 -8.17 2.36
N GLU A 47 -20.51 -8.58 2.40
CA GLU A 47 -21.28 -8.72 3.64
C GLU A 47 -20.70 -9.80 4.58
N ARG A 48 -19.90 -10.73 4.03
CA ARG A 48 -19.22 -11.77 4.81
C ARG A 48 -17.85 -11.35 5.33
N THR A 49 -17.35 -10.18 4.95
CA THR A 49 -16.02 -9.74 5.35
C THR A 49 -15.79 -9.71 6.86
N PRO A 50 -16.76 -9.35 7.74
CA PRO A 50 -16.49 -9.34 9.18
C PRO A 50 -16.00 -10.70 9.71
N GLN A 51 -16.68 -11.79 9.36
CA GLN A 51 -16.33 -13.14 9.80
C GLN A 51 -15.02 -13.64 9.16
N VAL A 52 -14.83 -13.35 7.86
CA VAL A 52 -13.65 -13.80 7.12
C VAL A 52 -12.41 -13.06 7.59
N VAL A 53 -12.52 -11.75 7.87
CA VAL A 53 -11.41 -10.93 8.42
C VAL A 53 -11.01 -11.44 9.80
N GLU A 54 -11.96 -11.69 10.69
CA GLU A 54 -11.69 -12.24 12.01
C GLU A 54 -10.92 -13.57 11.91
N HIS A 55 -11.39 -14.48 11.07
CA HIS A 55 -10.74 -15.77 10.84
C HIS A 55 -9.33 -15.62 10.25
N GLY A 56 -9.14 -14.74 9.26
CA GLY A 56 -7.84 -14.47 8.64
C GLY A 56 -6.81 -13.93 9.64
N LEU A 57 -7.22 -12.99 10.49
CA LEU A 57 -6.38 -12.44 11.55
C LEU A 57 -6.03 -13.48 12.61
N GLN A 58 -6.94 -14.44 12.93
CA GLN A 58 -6.63 -15.56 13.82
C GLN A 58 -5.62 -16.53 13.21
N LEU A 59 -5.64 -16.73 11.90
CA LEU A 59 -4.72 -17.64 11.22
C LEU A 59 -3.30 -17.06 11.13
N VAL A 60 -3.13 -15.78 10.81
CA VAL A 60 -1.80 -15.18 10.59
C VAL A 60 -1.28 -14.40 11.81
N ARG A 61 -2.18 -13.96 12.71
CA ARG A 61 -1.90 -13.39 14.04
C ARG A 61 -0.95 -12.19 14.05
N PRO A 62 -1.29 -11.07 13.41
CA PRO A 62 -0.50 -9.86 13.53
C PRO A 62 -0.48 -9.34 14.97
N SER A 63 0.65 -8.76 15.40
CA SER A 63 0.78 -8.15 16.72
C SER A 63 0.15 -6.74 16.73
N ILE A 64 -1.08 -6.61 17.22
CA ILE A 64 -1.90 -5.39 17.11
C ILE A 64 -2.14 -4.71 18.45
N GLN A 65 -2.22 -5.45 19.55
CA GLN A 65 -2.60 -4.91 20.86
C GLN A 65 -1.69 -3.74 21.27
N GLY A 66 -2.31 -2.59 21.61
CA GLY A 66 -1.62 -1.37 22.03
C GLY A 66 -0.88 -0.64 20.91
N LYS A 67 -1.02 -1.04 19.64
CA LYS A 67 -0.31 -0.46 18.50
C LYS A 67 -1.13 0.63 17.82
N ARG A 68 -0.42 1.63 17.27
CA ARG A 68 -0.98 2.60 16.31
C ARG A 68 -0.92 1.96 14.94
N VAL A 69 -2.09 1.64 14.38
CA VAL A 69 -2.20 0.93 13.12
C VAL A 69 -2.57 1.89 12.00
N LEU A 70 -1.83 1.84 10.90
CA LEU A 70 -2.17 2.50 9.66
C LEU A 70 -2.69 1.46 8.66
N LEU A 71 -3.92 1.64 8.20
CA LEU A 71 -4.50 0.92 7.09
C LEU A 71 -4.25 1.67 5.79
N LYS A 72 -3.56 1.04 4.87
CA LYS A 72 -3.30 1.57 3.53
C LYS A 72 -4.16 0.83 2.50
N PRO A 73 -5.40 1.25 2.24
CA PRO A 73 -6.20 0.69 1.16
C PRO A 73 -5.57 1.02 -0.20
N ASN A 74 -6.12 0.49 -1.27
CA ASN A 74 -5.86 0.96 -2.62
C ASN A 74 -7.03 1.86 -3.04
N LEU A 75 -6.81 3.17 -3.06
CA LEU A 75 -7.77 4.16 -3.55
C LEU A 75 -7.12 4.94 -4.68
N VAL A 76 -7.67 4.86 -5.87
CA VAL A 76 -7.08 5.48 -7.07
C VAL A 76 -8.04 6.46 -7.72
N GLU A 77 -9.22 6.00 -8.06
CA GLU A 77 -10.26 6.76 -8.74
C GLU A 77 -11.62 6.10 -8.49
N TYR A 78 -12.70 6.88 -8.45
CA TYR A 78 -14.03 6.31 -8.38
C TYR A 78 -14.50 5.79 -9.74
N SER A 79 -15.11 4.63 -9.72
CA SER A 79 -15.88 4.09 -10.83
C SER A 79 -17.08 3.31 -10.29
N PRO A 80 -18.30 3.57 -10.80
CA PRO A 80 -19.48 2.82 -10.37
C PRO A 80 -19.52 1.38 -10.92
N VAL A 81 -18.66 1.05 -11.90
CA VAL A 81 -18.71 -0.23 -12.62
C VAL A 81 -17.42 -1.05 -12.53
N ALA A 82 -16.28 -0.40 -12.27
CA ALA A 82 -14.99 -1.09 -12.23
C ALA A 82 -14.48 -1.23 -10.80
N PRO A 83 -13.99 -2.41 -10.39
CA PRO A 83 -13.47 -2.66 -9.04
C PRO A 83 -12.05 -2.09 -8.88
N ILE A 84 -11.92 -0.76 -8.96
CA ILE A 84 -10.64 -0.07 -8.93
C ILE A 84 -10.04 -0.09 -7.51
N ASN A 85 -10.88 0.14 -6.50
CA ASN A 85 -10.47 0.40 -5.13
C ASN A 85 -10.71 -0.80 -4.21
N THR A 86 -10.00 -0.83 -3.09
CA THR A 86 -10.36 -1.70 -1.97
C THR A 86 -11.77 -1.35 -1.49
N HIS A 87 -12.60 -2.35 -1.32
CA HIS A 87 -14.03 -2.12 -1.02
C HIS A 87 -14.24 -1.56 0.40
N PRO A 88 -15.08 -0.53 0.58
CA PRO A 88 -15.30 0.11 1.87
C PRO A 88 -15.78 -0.83 2.99
N MET A 89 -16.64 -1.80 2.69
CA MET A 89 -17.08 -2.79 3.68
C MET A 89 -15.93 -3.66 4.18
N LEU A 90 -14.94 -3.99 3.35
CA LEU A 90 -13.75 -4.70 3.80
C LEU A 90 -12.90 -3.81 4.72
N ILE A 91 -12.71 -2.54 4.36
CA ILE A 91 -11.98 -1.58 5.21
C ILE A 91 -12.67 -1.46 6.58
N ALA A 92 -13.99 -1.30 6.59
CA ALA A 92 -14.80 -1.23 7.81
C ALA A 92 -14.66 -2.49 8.68
N ALA A 93 -14.74 -3.68 8.07
CA ALA A 93 -14.57 -4.94 8.78
C ALA A 93 -13.17 -5.07 9.42
N VAL A 94 -12.12 -4.60 8.72
CA VAL A 94 -10.76 -4.62 9.26
C VAL A 94 -10.61 -3.61 10.41
N ILE A 95 -11.17 -2.40 10.30
CA ILE A 95 -11.15 -1.41 11.39
C ILE A 95 -11.78 -2.01 12.64
N ASP A 96 -12.97 -2.59 12.53
CA ASP A 96 -13.69 -3.19 13.64
C ASP A 96 -12.89 -4.33 14.29
N ALA A 97 -12.34 -5.24 13.50
CA ALA A 97 -11.52 -6.34 13.99
C ALA A 97 -10.25 -5.85 14.72
N LEU A 98 -9.56 -4.82 14.20
CA LEU A 98 -8.39 -4.23 14.84
C LEU A 98 -8.72 -3.54 16.16
N CYS A 99 -9.87 -2.85 16.23
CA CYS A 99 -10.37 -2.27 17.48
C CYS A 99 -10.64 -3.36 18.52
N ARG A 100 -11.25 -4.50 18.13
CA ARG A 100 -11.46 -5.65 19.02
C ARG A 100 -10.16 -6.31 19.47
N LEU A 101 -9.12 -6.32 18.60
CA LEU A 101 -7.78 -6.80 18.96
C LEU A 101 -6.99 -5.82 19.83
N GLY A 102 -7.59 -4.70 20.22
CA GLY A 102 -6.98 -3.73 21.15
C GLY A 102 -5.96 -2.80 20.51
N ALA A 103 -6.12 -2.45 19.22
CA ALA A 103 -5.33 -1.38 18.63
C ALA A 103 -5.49 -0.06 19.41
N ALA A 104 -4.40 0.66 19.68
CA ALA A 104 -4.43 1.95 20.35
C ALA A 104 -5.13 3.02 19.50
N SER A 105 -4.90 2.98 18.18
CA SER A 105 -5.57 3.79 17.17
C SER A 105 -5.54 3.11 15.81
N VAL A 106 -6.51 3.43 14.96
CA VAL A 106 -6.54 3.00 13.55
C VAL A 106 -6.67 4.25 12.69
N ILE A 107 -5.75 4.42 11.74
CA ILE A 107 -5.77 5.49 10.74
C ILE A 107 -5.91 4.82 9.38
N VAL A 108 -6.88 5.26 8.58
CA VAL A 108 -6.98 4.91 7.17
C VAL A 108 -6.28 6.00 6.39
N ALA A 109 -5.28 5.67 5.58
CA ALA A 109 -4.49 6.67 4.90
C ALA A 109 -4.17 6.26 3.45
N GLU A 110 -4.36 7.18 2.52
CA GLU A 110 -4.07 7.02 1.10
C GLU A 110 -3.74 8.37 0.47
N GLY A 111 -2.91 8.37 -0.56
CA GLY A 111 -2.72 9.49 -1.44
C GLY A 111 -3.14 9.10 -2.87
N PRO A 112 -4.40 9.33 -3.28
CA PRO A 112 -4.89 8.98 -4.61
C PRO A 112 -3.96 9.48 -5.71
N GLY A 113 -3.75 8.66 -6.76
CA GLY A 113 -2.67 8.87 -7.72
C GLY A 113 -2.89 9.97 -8.74
N HIS A 114 -4.13 10.40 -8.99
CA HIS A 114 -4.47 11.51 -9.86
C HIS A 114 -4.82 12.75 -9.03
N ILE A 115 -4.82 13.94 -9.65
CA ILE A 115 -5.38 15.15 -9.01
C ILE A 115 -6.88 14.91 -8.93
N ARG A 116 -7.30 14.18 -7.91
CA ARG A 116 -8.70 13.89 -7.63
C ARG A 116 -9.11 14.61 -6.37
N ASP A 117 -10.35 14.98 -6.34
CA ASP A 117 -10.99 15.40 -5.11
C ASP A 117 -11.11 14.15 -4.21
N THR A 118 -10.29 14.11 -3.16
CA THR A 118 -10.27 12.98 -2.23
C THR A 118 -11.59 12.87 -1.47
N ASP A 119 -12.23 14.01 -1.15
CA ASP A 119 -13.51 14.01 -0.45
C ASP A 119 -14.59 13.41 -1.34
N LEU A 120 -14.63 13.81 -2.62
CA LEU A 120 -15.53 13.19 -3.60
C LEU A 120 -15.29 11.68 -3.74
N LEU A 121 -14.04 11.25 -3.76
CA LEU A 121 -13.71 9.83 -3.83
C LEU A 121 -14.21 9.06 -2.60
N LEU A 122 -14.09 9.64 -1.40
CA LEU A 122 -14.60 9.05 -0.16
C LEU A 122 -16.14 8.96 -0.17
N ASP A 123 -16.81 9.99 -0.62
CA ASP A 123 -18.27 10.05 -0.69
C ASP A 123 -18.82 9.07 -1.72
N GLU A 124 -18.36 9.13 -2.95
CA GLU A 124 -18.85 8.30 -4.06
C GLU A 124 -18.50 6.81 -3.88
N SER A 125 -17.37 6.49 -3.27
CA SER A 125 -17.04 5.09 -2.93
C SER A 125 -17.83 4.56 -1.73
N GLY A 126 -18.48 5.42 -0.95
CA GLY A 126 -19.13 5.10 0.30
C GLY A 126 -18.17 4.87 1.47
N LEU A 127 -16.88 5.12 1.30
CA LEU A 127 -15.89 4.95 2.38
C LEU A 127 -16.09 5.99 3.47
N GLY A 128 -16.43 7.23 3.11
CA GLY A 128 -16.75 8.29 4.07
C GLY A 128 -17.83 7.86 5.06
N ALA A 129 -18.97 7.36 4.54
CA ALA A 129 -20.05 6.85 5.36
C ALA A 129 -19.66 5.68 6.27
N GLN A 130 -18.78 4.78 5.80
CA GLN A 130 -18.28 3.69 6.65
C GLN A 130 -17.37 4.22 7.78
N LEU A 131 -16.55 5.21 7.51
CA LEU A 131 -15.64 5.79 8.50
C LEU A 131 -16.39 6.56 9.60
N GLU A 132 -17.51 7.21 9.29
CA GLU A 132 -18.34 7.92 10.28
C GLU A 132 -18.87 7.00 11.38
N ILE A 133 -19.07 5.69 11.07
CA ILE A 133 -19.50 4.68 12.04
C ILE A 133 -18.43 4.47 13.12
N PHE A 134 -17.16 4.63 12.77
CA PHE A 134 -16.03 4.34 13.66
C PHE A 134 -15.41 5.61 14.22
N LYS A 135 -15.86 6.05 15.38
CA LYS A 135 -15.32 7.25 16.09
C LYS A 135 -13.79 7.21 16.32
N ARG A 136 -13.18 6.03 16.26
CA ARG A 136 -11.72 5.81 16.49
C ARG A 136 -10.92 5.70 15.21
N ALA A 137 -11.55 5.67 14.05
CA ALA A 137 -10.89 5.66 12.76
C ALA A 137 -10.99 7.03 12.10
N LYS A 138 -9.88 7.50 11.53
CA LYS A 138 -9.80 8.75 10.76
C LYS A 138 -9.18 8.47 9.42
N PHE A 139 -9.62 9.21 8.40
CA PHE A 139 -8.93 9.24 7.12
C PHE A 139 -7.88 10.35 7.10
N VAL A 140 -6.74 10.07 6.49
CA VAL A 140 -5.67 11.04 6.23
C VAL A 140 -5.31 10.98 4.75
N ASP A 141 -5.46 12.13 4.05
CA ASP A 141 -4.95 12.27 2.69
C ASP A 141 -3.43 12.47 2.73
N LEU A 142 -2.71 11.41 2.35
CA LEU A 142 -1.23 11.41 2.35
C LEU A 142 -0.63 12.35 1.29
N ASN A 143 -1.42 12.84 0.33
CA ASN A 143 -0.93 13.79 -0.66
C ASN A 143 -0.57 15.15 -0.05
N PHE A 144 -1.17 15.49 1.09
CA PHE A 144 -1.03 16.77 1.77
C PHE A 144 -0.56 16.64 3.22
N ASP A 145 -0.20 15.43 3.67
CA ASP A 145 0.36 15.23 5.01
C ASP A 145 1.74 15.89 5.13
N SER A 146 2.11 16.26 6.35
CA SER A 146 3.47 16.69 6.65
C SER A 146 4.46 15.55 6.38
N VAL A 147 5.68 15.89 6.00
CA VAL A 147 6.65 14.90 5.51
C VAL A 147 7.95 14.90 6.31
N THR A 148 8.58 13.75 6.35
CA THR A 148 9.92 13.56 6.90
C THR A 148 10.82 12.98 5.82
N ARG A 149 12.04 13.48 5.76
CA ARG A 149 13.07 13.00 4.83
C ARG A 149 13.67 11.69 5.31
N VAL A 150 13.77 10.72 4.39
CA VAL A 150 14.53 9.48 4.57
C VAL A 150 15.49 9.28 3.40
N LEU A 151 16.57 8.54 3.61
CA LEU A 151 17.48 8.19 2.53
C LEU A 151 16.98 6.96 1.77
N PRO A 152 17.15 6.92 0.44
CA PRO A 152 16.90 5.70 -0.34
C PRO A 152 17.75 4.53 0.18
N GLY A 153 17.17 3.34 0.21
CA GLY A 153 17.81 2.16 0.82
C GLY A 153 18.43 1.19 -0.18
N THR A 154 18.07 1.29 -1.48
CA THR A 154 18.48 0.29 -2.48
C THR A 154 19.51 0.77 -3.48
N GLY A 155 19.55 2.05 -3.79
CA GLY A 155 20.33 2.60 -4.90
C GLY A 155 19.80 2.21 -6.30
N LEU A 156 18.59 1.67 -6.40
CA LEU A 156 17.95 1.30 -7.66
C LEU A 156 17.36 2.49 -8.41
N THR A 157 17.11 3.57 -7.69
CA THR A 157 16.61 4.84 -8.22
C THR A 157 17.70 5.91 -8.14
N GLN A 158 17.53 7.00 -8.90
CA GLN A 158 18.41 8.19 -8.80
C GLN A 158 17.87 9.21 -7.77
N LEU A 159 16.96 8.80 -6.90
CA LEU A 159 16.46 9.66 -5.84
C LEU A 159 17.55 9.85 -4.78
N GLU A 160 17.88 11.11 -4.49
CA GLU A 160 18.82 11.43 -3.40
C GLU A 160 18.15 11.35 -2.03
N GLU A 161 16.82 11.51 -2.00
CA GLU A 161 16.01 11.49 -0.79
C GLU A 161 14.56 11.06 -1.10
N ILE A 162 13.92 10.50 -0.07
CA ILE A 162 12.50 10.15 -0.11
C ILE A 162 11.78 10.92 1.00
N TRP A 163 10.70 11.60 0.63
CA TRP A 163 9.83 12.33 1.55
C TRP A 163 8.63 11.46 1.92
N LEU A 164 8.63 10.94 3.13
CA LEU A 164 7.54 10.08 3.63
C LEU A 164 6.60 10.88 4.53
N PRO A 165 5.28 10.66 4.41
CA PRO A 165 4.29 11.26 5.31
C PRO A 165 4.55 10.92 6.77
N THR A 166 4.42 11.91 7.67
CA THR A 166 4.64 11.73 9.11
C THR A 166 3.64 10.77 9.72
N THR A 167 2.42 10.73 9.20
CA THR A 167 1.40 9.75 9.59
C THR A 167 1.89 8.31 9.38
N VAL A 168 2.56 8.03 8.25
CA VAL A 168 3.13 6.70 7.96
C VAL A 168 4.28 6.38 8.91
N GLN A 169 5.17 7.33 9.14
CA GLN A 169 6.33 7.17 10.03
C GLN A 169 5.95 6.98 11.50
N SER A 170 4.83 7.57 11.92
CA SER A 170 4.35 7.47 13.29
C SER A 170 3.60 6.18 13.59
N ALA A 171 3.26 5.38 12.57
CA ALA A 171 2.56 4.11 12.76
C ALA A 171 3.50 3.03 13.31
N ASP A 172 3.00 2.25 14.26
CA ASP A 172 3.72 1.07 14.78
C ASP A 172 3.52 -0.16 13.88
N VAL A 173 2.39 -0.20 13.16
CA VAL A 173 2.03 -1.26 12.22
C VAL A 173 1.38 -0.65 10.98
N VAL A 174 1.93 -0.95 9.81
CA VAL A 174 1.33 -0.61 8.51
C VAL A 174 0.73 -1.87 7.89
N ILE A 175 -0.56 -1.82 7.59
CA ILE A 175 -1.30 -2.90 6.91
C ILE A 175 -1.65 -2.44 5.50
N SER A 176 -1.09 -3.10 4.50
CA SER A 176 -1.45 -2.86 3.10
C SER A 176 -2.72 -3.63 2.76
N MET A 177 -3.69 -2.95 2.16
CA MET A 177 -4.94 -3.55 1.69
C MET A 177 -5.09 -3.37 0.17
N PRO A 178 -4.28 -4.07 -0.65
CA PRO A 178 -4.35 -3.91 -2.09
C PRO A 178 -5.61 -4.53 -2.68
N LYS A 179 -6.12 -3.95 -3.76
CA LYS A 179 -7.03 -4.63 -4.68
C LYS A 179 -6.21 -5.58 -5.56
N ILE A 180 -6.61 -6.84 -5.69
CA ILE A 180 -5.97 -7.79 -6.62
C ILE A 180 -6.34 -7.39 -8.04
N LYS A 181 -5.35 -6.93 -8.83
CA LYS A 181 -5.57 -6.49 -10.20
C LYS A 181 -4.29 -6.51 -11.06
N THR A 182 -4.48 -6.65 -12.37
CA THR A 182 -3.45 -6.42 -13.37
C THR A 182 -3.04 -4.95 -13.45
N HIS A 183 -1.95 -4.65 -14.13
CA HIS A 183 -1.46 -3.28 -14.31
C HIS A 183 -0.71 -3.14 -15.63
N HIS A 184 -1.10 -2.14 -16.45
CA HIS A 184 -0.55 -1.92 -17.79
C HIS A 184 0.94 -1.53 -17.84
N TRP A 185 1.58 -1.21 -16.72
CA TRP A 185 3.03 -0.92 -16.66
C TRP A 185 3.83 -1.87 -15.78
N ALA A 186 3.24 -2.38 -14.70
CA ALA A 186 3.94 -3.22 -13.73
C ALA A 186 3.51 -4.70 -13.81
N GLY A 187 2.61 -5.06 -14.73
CA GLY A 187 2.00 -6.38 -14.82
C GLY A 187 0.91 -6.60 -13.78
N VAL A 188 1.19 -6.30 -12.52
CA VAL A 188 0.24 -6.46 -11.40
C VAL A 188 0.24 -5.25 -10.47
N THR A 189 -0.94 -4.97 -9.89
CA THR A 189 -1.10 -4.10 -8.72
C THR A 189 -1.39 -4.99 -7.53
N LEU A 190 -0.49 -5.04 -6.57
CA LEU A 190 -0.61 -5.81 -5.35
C LEU A 190 0.00 -4.99 -4.20
N SER A 191 0.42 -5.63 -3.11
CA SER A 191 0.87 -4.93 -1.90
C SER A 191 2.09 -4.02 -2.13
N LEU A 192 3.12 -4.52 -2.82
CA LEU A 192 4.32 -3.73 -3.07
C LEU A 192 4.02 -2.49 -3.92
N LYS A 193 3.28 -2.65 -5.03
CA LYS A 193 2.89 -1.52 -5.89
C LYS A 193 1.91 -0.57 -5.20
N ASN A 194 1.08 -1.07 -4.27
CA ASN A 194 0.16 -0.25 -3.48
C ASN A 194 0.90 0.84 -2.67
N SER A 195 2.17 0.64 -2.33
CA SER A 195 3.01 1.62 -1.63
C SER A 195 3.20 2.95 -2.36
N PHE A 196 2.98 3.01 -3.68
CA PHE A 196 3.01 4.27 -4.44
C PHE A 196 2.03 5.32 -3.90
N GLY A 197 0.85 4.89 -3.42
CA GLY A 197 -0.13 5.78 -2.81
C GLY A 197 0.27 6.30 -1.44
N ILE A 198 1.40 5.87 -0.89
CA ILE A 198 1.96 6.44 0.35
C ILE A 198 2.66 7.76 0.06
N LEU A 199 3.35 7.88 -1.07
CA LEU A 199 4.11 9.09 -1.36
C LEU A 199 3.21 10.26 -1.74
N PRO A 200 3.47 11.48 -1.22
CA PRO A 200 2.61 12.63 -1.45
C PRO A 200 2.68 13.12 -2.90
N GLY A 201 1.53 13.28 -3.53
CA GLY A 201 1.41 13.82 -4.88
C GLY A 201 1.87 15.26 -4.97
N SER A 202 1.75 16.03 -3.90
CA SER A 202 2.27 17.40 -3.80
C SER A 202 3.78 17.49 -4.03
N ILE A 203 4.54 16.43 -3.76
CA ILE A 203 6.01 16.35 -3.98
C ILE A 203 6.34 15.54 -5.23
N TYR A 204 5.70 14.38 -5.43
CA TYR A 204 6.06 13.43 -6.49
C TYR A 204 5.23 13.56 -7.76
N GLY A 205 4.33 14.54 -7.81
CA GLY A 205 3.44 14.77 -8.96
C GLY A 205 2.27 13.78 -9.02
N TRP A 206 1.39 13.99 -9.99
CA TRP A 206 0.23 13.14 -10.23
C TRP A 206 0.31 12.52 -11.63
N PRO A 207 0.24 11.21 -11.74
CA PRO A 207 0.06 10.16 -10.71
C PRO A 207 1.40 9.64 -10.13
N LYS A 208 2.17 10.43 -9.43
CA LYS A 208 3.52 10.13 -8.90
C LYS A 208 4.55 9.94 -10.03
N ASN A 209 4.54 10.89 -10.97
CA ASN A 209 5.35 10.83 -12.21
C ASN A 209 6.84 10.62 -11.95
N VAL A 210 7.40 11.26 -10.93
CA VAL A 210 8.82 11.12 -10.56
C VAL A 210 9.19 9.65 -10.38
N LEU A 211 8.33 8.84 -9.72
CA LEU A 211 8.59 7.41 -9.51
C LEU A 211 8.53 6.60 -10.82
N HIS A 212 7.63 6.97 -11.72
CA HIS A 212 7.54 6.31 -13.03
C HIS A 212 8.77 6.59 -13.89
N TRP A 213 9.32 7.82 -13.84
CA TRP A 213 10.54 8.19 -14.56
C TRP A 213 11.80 7.49 -14.02
N GLN A 214 11.83 7.11 -12.73
CA GLN A 214 12.92 6.32 -12.13
C GLN A 214 12.86 4.82 -12.53
N GLY A 215 11.85 4.43 -13.29
CA GLY A 215 11.53 3.03 -13.57
C GLY A 215 10.60 2.44 -12.52
N ILE A 216 9.44 1.97 -12.98
CA ILE A 216 8.36 1.53 -12.09
C ILE A 216 8.78 0.40 -11.15
N ASP A 217 9.48 -0.61 -11.67
CA ASP A 217 9.95 -1.76 -10.87
C ASP A 217 11.00 -1.34 -9.82
N ASN A 218 11.96 -0.49 -10.23
CA ASN A 218 12.97 0.06 -9.32
C ASN A 218 12.33 0.83 -8.17
N SER A 219 11.36 1.70 -8.50
CA SER A 219 10.65 2.50 -7.51
C SER A 219 9.78 1.66 -6.57
N ILE A 220 9.15 0.57 -7.06
CA ILE A 220 8.41 -0.36 -6.21
C ILE A 220 9.34 -0.97 -5.15
N VAL A 221 10.52 -1.44 -5.55
CA VAL A 221 11.48 -2.07 -4.63
C VAL A 221 12.09 -1.04 -3.69
N GLU A 222 12.41 0.17 -4.16
CA GLU A 222 12.89 1.26 -3.30
C GLU A 222 11.88 1.57 -2.19
N LEU A 223 10.59 1.66 -2.54
CA LEU A 223 9.54 1.90 -1.55
C LEU A 223 9.34 0.71 -0.60
N ALA A 224 9.49 -0.53 -1.08
CA ALA A 224 9.39 -1.71 -0.22
C ALA A 224 10.45 -1.73 0.90
N VAL A 225 11.62 -1.12 0.65
CA VAL A 225 12.67 -0.94 1.67
C VAL A 225 12.40 0.28 2.55
N SER A 226 11.90 1.37 1.96
CA SER A 226 11.71 2.65 2.66
C SER A 226 10.47 2.69 3.54
N VAL A 227 9.44 1.90 3.22
CA VAL A 227 8.17 1.82 3.94
C VAL A 227 7.92 0.38 4.38
N PRO A 228 8.15 0.06 5.66
CA PRO A 228 7.90 -1.29 6.16
C PRO A 228 6.39 -1.59 6.15
N ILE A 229 5.97 -2.57 5.34
CA ILE A 229 4.63 -3.15 5.38
C ILE A 229 4.70 -4.38 6.30
N HIS A 230 3.93 -4.34 7.38
CA HIS A 230 3.97 -5.37 8.43
C HIS A 230 2.95 -6.48 8.21
N PHE A 231 1.89 -6.18 7.45
CA PHE A 231 0.81 -7.12 7.19
C PHE A 231 0.08 -6.77 5.90
N VAL A 232 -0.51 -7.76 5.25
CA VAL A 232 -1.28 -7.59 4.02
C VAL A 232 -2.65 -8.23 4.16
N ILE A 233 -3.69 -7.51 3.70
CA ILE A 233 -5.04 -8.03 3.51
C ILE A 233 -5.45 -7.68 2.08
N ALA A 234 -5.27 -8.60 1.14
CA ALA A 234 -5.57 -8.34 -0.26
C ALA A 234 -7.04 -8.65 -0.59
N ASP A 235 -7.68 -7.70 -1.25
CA ASP A 235 -9.08 -7.79 -1.71
C ASP A 235 -9.15 -8.44 -3.09
N GLY A 236 -9.55 -9.70 -3.12
CA GLY A 236 -9.81 -10.50 -4.31
C GLY A 236 -11.25 -10.95 -4.43
N ILE A 237 -12.20 -10.38 -3.66
CA ILE A 237 -13.62 -10.71 -3.82
C ILE A 237 -14.04 -10.32 -5.24
N GLU A 238 -13.86 -9.07 -5.59
CA GLU A 238 -13.98 -8.55 -6.95
C GLU A 238 -12.63 -8.00 -7.37
N ALA A 239 -11.91 -8.75 -8.17
CA ALA A 239 -10.61 -8.42 -8.72
C ALA A 239 -10.74 -7.76 -10.11
N MET A 240 -9.64 -7.28 -10.69
CA MET A 240 -9.62 -6.70 -12.04
C MET A 240 -8.58 -7.39 -12.90
N GLU A 241 -8.93 -7.70 -14.15
CA GLU A 241 -8.03 -8.30 -15.13
C GLU A 241 -7.80 -7.40 -16.36
N GLY A 242 -6.93 -7.77 -17.28
CA GLY A 242 -6.70 -7.04 -18.54
C GLY A 242 -6.01 -5.68 -18.34
N ASN A 243 -6.63 -4.60 -18.83
CA ASN A 243 -6.08 -3.25 -18.82
C ASN A 243 -6.25 -2.52 -17.48
N GLY A 244 -5.77 -3.14 -16.39
CA GLY A 244 -5.69 -2.46 -15.10
C GLY A 244 -4.64 -1.33 -15.10
N PRO A 245 -4.64 -0.44 -14.13
CA PRO A 245 -5.38 -0.50 -12.86
C PRO A 245 -6.78 0.14 -12.88
N LEU A 246 -7.22 0.75 -14.01
CA LEU A 246 -8.44 1.56 -14.08
C LEU A 246 -9.50 1.00 -15.02
N HIS A 247 -9.10 0.43 -16.14
CA HIS A 247 -9.97 0.11 -17.29
C HIS A 247 -10.15 -1.39 -17.54
N GLY A 248 -9.72 -2.23 -16.61
CA GLY A 248 -9.89 -3.67 -16.73
C GLY A 248 -11.31 -4.12 -16.32
N PRO A 249 -11.84 -5.19 -16.93
CA PRO A 249 -13.08 -5.80 -16.48
C PRO A 249 -12.93 -6.45 -15.11
N MET A 250 -14.07 -6.57 -14.41
CA MET A 250 -14.14 -7.28 -13.15
C MET A 250 -13.94 -8.78 -13.36
N ARG A 251 -13.14 -9.38 -12.47
CA ARG A 251 -12.99 -10.82 -12.33
C ARG A 251 -13.33 -11.23 -10.89
N ARG A 252 -14.36 -12.03 -10.69
CA ARG A 252 -14.69 -12.55 -9.36
C ARG A 252 -13.74 -13.68 -8.98
N LEU A 253 -12.76 -13.38 -8.13
CA LEU A 253 -11.86 -14.39 -7.58
C LEU A 253 -12.45 -14.99 -6.29
N GLY A 254 -13.27 -14.24 -5.56
CA GLY A 254 -14.05 -14.70 -4.42
C GLY A 254 -13.23 -15.04 -3.19
N CYS A 255 -12.12 -14.36 -2.95
CA CYS A 255 -11.27 -14.61 -1.79
C CYS A 255 -10.64 -13.35 -1.21
N LEU A 256 -10.18 -13.48 0.04
CA LEU A 256 -9.26 -12.56 0.71
C LEU A 256 -7.94 -13.28 0.97
N VAL A 257 -6.81 -12.56 0.85
CA VAL A 257 -5.47 -13.08 1.16
C VAL A 257 -4.88 -12.29 2.31
N PHE A 258 -4.45 -12.98 3.37
CA PHE A 258 -3.82 -12.43 4.56
C PHE A 258 -2.37 -12.90 4.62
N ALA A 259 -1.42 -12.01 4.90
CA ALA A 259 -0.01 -12.39 4.98
C ALA A 259 0.80 -11.49 5.93
N ASP A 260 1.82 -12.06 6.54
CA ASP A 260 2.83 -11.36 7.36
C ASP A 260 4.07 -10.92 6.56
N ASP A 261 4.06 -11.15 5.25
CA ASP A 261 5.14 -10.81 4.31
C ASP A 261 4.54 -10.29 3.01
N PRO A 262 4.80 -9.03 2.61
CA PRO A 262 4.24 -8.45 1.40
C PRO A 262 4.70 -9.14 0.11
N VAL A 263 5.93 -9.68 0.05
CA VAL A 263 6.43 -10.44 -1.11
C VAL A 263 5.69 -11.77 -1.23
N ALA A 264 5.50 -12.48 -0.11
CA ALA A 264 4.75 -13.73 -0.08
C ALA A 264 3.27 -13.54 -0.43
N ALA A 265 2.67 -12.43 0.05
CA ALA A 265 1.31 -12.03 -0.33
C ALA A 265 1.19 -11.84 -1.84
N ASP A 266 2.08 -11.03 -2.42
CA ASP A 266 2.05 -10.71 -3.84
C ASP A 266 2.35 -11.93 -4.71
N ALA A 267 3.31 -12.78 -4.28
CA ALA A 267 3.60 -14.04 -4.95
C ALA A 267 2.39 -14.99 -4.96
N THR A 268 1.67 -15.07 -3.84
CA THR A 268 0.46 -15.88 -3.73
C THR A 268 -0.65 -15.31 -4.60
N CYS A 269 -0.89 -14.00 -4.56
CA CYS A 269 -1.87 -13.35 -5.43
C CYS A 269 -1.56 -13.55 -6.92
N CYS A 270 -0.29 -13.46 -7.34
CA CYS A 270 0.11 -13.77 -8.72
C CYS A 270 -0.31 -15.19 -9.11
N ARG A 271 -0.03 -16.19 -8.27
CA ARG A 271 -0.43 -17.57 -8.53
C ARG A 271 -1.94 -17.72 -8.63
N LEU A 272 -2.70 -17.03 -7.77
CA LEU A 272 -4.16 -16.98 -7.85
C LEU A 272 -4.67 -16.38 -9.16
N MET A 273 -3.90 -15.46 -9.77
CA MET A 273 -4.19 -14.86 -11.07
C MET A 273 -3.69 -15.70 -12.27
N GLY A 274 -3.06 -16.86 -12.04
CA GLY A 274 -2.42 -17.67 -13.08
C GLY A 274 -1.16 -17.02 -13.66
N ILE A 275 -0.45 -16.24 -12.84
CA ILE A 275 0.80 -15.54 -13.16
C ILE A 275 1.94 -16.20 -12.39
N ASP A 276 3.08 -16.41 -13.05
CA ASP A 276 4.32 -16.84 -12.40
C ASP A 276 4.96 -15.63 -11.67
N PRO A 277 4.99 -15.60 -10.32
CA PRO A 277 5.59 -14.50 -9.59
C PRO A 277 7.09 -14.34 -9.87
N GLY A 278 7.77 -15.41 -10.27
CA GLY A 278 9.18 -15.38 -10.66
C GLY A 278 9.43 -14.64 -11.97
N ARG A 279 8.41 -14.30 -12.76
CA ARG A 279 8.50 -13.51 -13.98
C ARG A 279 8.07 -12.05 -13.80
N VAL A 280 7.48 -11.70 -12.66
CA VAL A 280 7.14 -10.32 -12.32
C VAL A 280 8.40 -9.61 -11.82
N ARG A 281 8.91 -8.64 -12.59
CA ARG A 281 10.24 -8.06 -12.38
C ARG A 281 10.44 -7.48 -10.99
N HIS A 282 9.54 -6.64 -10.51
CA HIS A 282 9.68 -6.06 -9.16
C HIS A 282 9.59 -7.12 -8.04
N LEU A 283 8.86 -8.23 -8.23
CA LEU A 283 8.85 -9.35 -7.28
C LEU A 283 10.17 -10.11 -7.28
N GLN A 284 10.77 -10.37 -8.45
CA GLN A 284 12.12 -10.94 -8.53
C GLN A 284 13.13 -10.06 -7.77
N MET A 285 13.11 -8.76 -8.03
CA MET A 285 14.00 -7.80 -7.38
C MET A 285 13.76 -7.69 -5.88
N ALA A 286 12.50 -7.84 -5.42
CA ALA A 286 12.12 -7.81 -4.01
C ALA A 286 12.34 -9.17 -3.29
N SER A 287 12.77 -10.23 -3.97
CA SER A 287 12.97 -11.55 -3.38
C SER A 287 13.96 -11.60 -2.19
N PRO A 288 14.95 -10.69 -2.07
CA PRO A 288 15.77 -10.61 -0.84
C PRO A 288 15.00 -10.06 0.36
N LEU A 289 13.86 -9.39 0.15
CA LEU A 289 13.05 -8.75 1.19
C LEU A 289 11.99 -9.69 1.76
N GLY A 290 11.55 -10.71 1.01
CA GLY A 290 10.49 -11.62 1.43
C GLY A 290 10.50 -12.95 0.67
N ASN A 291 9.54 -13.81 0.95
CA ASN A 291 9.49 -15.15 0.39
C ASN A 291 8.68 -15.21 -0.91
N LEU A 292 9.37 -15.36 -2.04
CA LEU A 292 8.78 -15.57 -3.34
C LEU A 292 8.41 -17.05 -3.59
N ASP A 293 9.22 -17.97 -3.09
CA ASP A 293 9.10 -19.41 -3.29
C ASP A 293 8.04 -20.02 -2.35
N MET A 294 7.15 -20.85 -2.89
CA MET A 294 6.14 -21.59 -2.13
C MET A 294 6.74 -22.48 -1.03
N ALA A 295 7.92 -23.03 -1.24
CA ALA A 295 8.59 -23.85 -0.24
C ALA A 295 8.87 -23.12 1.09
N ASN A 296 8.94 -21.79 1.04
CA ASN A 296 9.16 -20.92 2.20
C ASN A 296 7.88 -20.22 2.68
N ILE A 297 6.72 -20.57 2.12
CA ILE A 297 5.42 -20.00 2.48
C ILE A 297 4.58 -21.07 3.16
N GLU A 298 4.23 -20.84 4.42
CA GLU A 298 3.24 -21.67 5.12
C GLU A 298 1.84 -21.16 4.75
N GLN A 299 1.21 -21.89 3.85
CA GLN A 299 -0.14 -21.55 3.40
C GLN A 299 -1.20 -22.18 4.30
N ARG A 300 -2.25 -21.41 4.61
CA ARG A 300 -3.40 -21.79 5.42
C ARG A 300 -4.69 -21.48 4.68
N GLY A 301 -5.78 -22.12 5.09
CA GLY A 301 -7.09 -21.99 4.44
C GLY A 301 -7.17 -22.71 3.10
N GLU A 302 -7.70 -22.06 2.06
CA GLU A 302 -7.87 -22.64 0.73
C GLU A 302 -6.53 -22.82 0.02
N SER A 303 -6.40 -23.87 -0.82
CA SER A 303 -5.20 -24.02 -1.64
C SER A 303 -5.22 -23.09 -2.85
N VAL A 304 -4.02 -22.73 -3.36
CA VAL A 304 -3.90 -21.92 -4.59
C VAL A 304 -4.63 -22.57 -5.76
N GLU A 305 -4.48 -23.87 -5.92
CA GLU A 305 -5.05 -24.64 -7.04
C GLU A 305 -6.59 -24.61 -7.06
N ARG A 306 -7.19 -24.53 -5.86
CA ARG A 306 -8.66 -24.47 -5.73
C ARG A 306 -9.25 -23.12 -6.11
N VAL A 307 -8.51 -22.04 -5.83
CA VAL A 307 -8.97 -20.64 -6.00
C VAL A 307 -8.48 -20.02 -7.30
N MET A 308 -7.36 -20.48 -7.83
CA MET A 308 -6.68 -19.93 -8.99
C MET A 308 -7.62 -19.81 -10.18
N GLN A 309 -7.57 -18.66 -10.83
CA GLN A 309 -8.21 -18.38 -12.10
C GLN A 309 -7.19 -17.76 -13.06
N ARG A 310 -7.31 -18.09 -14.34
CA ARG A 310 -6.43 -17.50 -15.35
C ARG A 310 -6.97 -16.12 -15.74
N PHE A 311 -6.35 -15.06 -15.22
CA PHE A 311 -6.71 -13.68 -15.55
C PHE A 311 -6.28 -13.32 -16.97
N ASP A 312 -7.03 -12.47 -17.63
CA ASP A 312 -6.59 -11.88 -18.89
C ASP A 312 -5.45 -10.89 -18.66
N LEU A 313 -4.45 -10.96 -19.52
CA LEU A 313 -3.28 -10.06 -19.51
C LEU A 313 -3.20 -9.32 -20.83
N LEU A 314 -2.66 -8.10 -20.81
CA LEU A 314 -2.26 -7.41 -22.02
C LEU A 314 -1.16 -8.21 -22.74
N SER A 315 -1.06 -8.09 -24.06
CA SER A 315 -0.13 -8.87 -24.89
C SER A 315 1.33 -8.75 -24.46
N GLU A 316 1.75 -7.56 -24.03
CA GLU A 316 3.09 -7.28 -23.53
C GLU A 316 3.42 -8.05 -22.24
N PHE A 317 2.42 -8.46 -21.49
CA PHE A 317 2.54 -9.23 -20.25
C PHE A 317 2.25 -10.72 -20.41
N ALA A 318 2.03 -11.22 -21.63
CA ALA A 318 1.80 -12.64 -21.88
C ALA A 318 2.95 -13.52 -21.35
N HIS A 319 4.17 -12.99 -21.34
CA HIS A 319 5.38 -13.65 -20.83
C HIS A 319 5.35 -13.90 -19.30
N LEU A 320 4.46 -13.26 -18.55
CA LEU A 320 4.31 -13.49 -17.11
C LEU A 320 3.69 -14.86 -16.77
N ARG A 321 3.19 -15.56 -17.76
CA ARG A 321 2.74 -16.95 -17.63
C ARG A 321 3.90 -17.90 -17.92
N GLY A 322 3.95 -19.00 -17.18
CA GLY A 322 4.90 -20.07 -17.41
C GLY A 322 4.64 -20.85 -18.69
#